data_005db2123f00a6017cc12020847b7e7d
#
_entry.id   005db2123f00a6017cc12020847b7e7d
#
_cell.length_a   1.000
_cell.length_b   1.000
_cell.length_c   1.000
_cell.angle_alpha   90.00
_cell.angle_beta   90.00
_cell.angle_gamma   90.00
#
_symmetry.space_group_name_H-M   'P 1'
#
loop_
_entity.id
_entity.type
_entity.pdbx_description
1 polymer ?
#
loop_
_entity_poly.entity_id
_entity_poly.type
_entity_poly.pdbx_seq_one_letter_code
_entity_poly.pdbx_strand_id
1 'polypeptide(L)'
;SLSGEIPTDKMTYRTNPSTGDKVSILGYGCMRLPTIEKEGEEGGDEIDQEMVNRQVDYALAHGLNYFDTSPAYCKGRSERAMGIALSRHPRKSYFIATKLSNFAPATWSREASLAMYRNSMKELQVDYIDYMLLHGVGMGDGMKEFNARYMDNGLLDFLLEERKAGRIRNLGFSYHGDIKVFDYLLSRHDEYQWDFVQIQLNYLDWRHAKEINERNTNAEYLYDELAKRKIPAVIMEPLLGGRLSKVHDHVVARLKQREPERSVASWAFRFAGTFPDVLTVLSGMTYMEHLEDNLHTYCPLQPLTDEEMTFLFDTADLMMQYPTVPCNDCKLSLIHI
;
A
#
# COMPACT_ATOMS: atom_id res chain seq x y z
N SER A 1 -6.28 10.44 22.45
CA SER A 1 -7.03 10.82 21.25
C SER A 1 -7.10 12.33 21.15
N LEU A 2 -6.71 12.89 20.02
CA LEU A 2 -6.93 14.30 19.75
C LEU A 2 -8.44 14.55 19.74
N SER A 3 -8.92 15.31 20.72
CA SER A 3 -10.31 15.73 20.77
C SER A 3 -10.48 16.91 19.81
N GLY A 4 -11.07 16.67 18.65
CA GLY A 4 -11.36 17.71 17.68
C GLY A 4 -11.94 17.14 16.41
N GLU A 5 -12.79 17.94 15.77
CA GLU A 5 -13.35 17.58 14.47
C GLU A 5 -12.24 17.57 13.42
N ILE A 6 -12.19 16.51 12.60
CA ILE A 6 -11.17 16.39 11.54
C ILE A 6 -11.55 17.35 10.41
N PRO A 7 -10.61 18.22 9.98
CA PRO A 7 -10.89 19.13 8.86
C PRO A 7 -11.19 18.37 7.58
N THR A 8 -12.09 18.91 6.76
CA THR A 8 -12.44 18.33 5.44
C THR A 8 -11.62 18.91 4.30
N ASP A 9 -10.84 19.96 4.55
CA ASP A 9 -10.10 20.74 3.54
C ASP A 9 -8.59 20.83 3.79
N LYS A 10 -8.05 19.97 4.66
CA LYS A 10 -6.64 20.02 5.10
C LYS A 10 -5.80 18.79 4.70
N MET A 11 -6.35 17.85 3.97
CA MET A 11 -5.57 16.71 3.48
C MET A 11 -4.35 17.19 2.71
N THR A 12 -3.19 16.60 2.99
CA THR A 12 -1.97 16.83 2.22
C THR A 12 -2.01 16.02 0.93
N TYR A 13 -1.72 16.65 -0.20
CA TYR A 13 -1.68 15.99 -1.51
C TYR A 13 -0.26 16.00 -2.08
N ARG A 14 0.04 14.99 -2.87
CA ARG A 14 1.26 14.87 -3.65
C ARG A 14 0.90 14.73 -5.12
N THR A 15 1.71 15.29 -6.01
CA THR A 15 1.45 15.24 -7.45
C THR A 15 2.27 14.12 -8.08
N ASN A 16 1.60 13.24 -8.83
CA ASN A 16 2.29 12.25 -9.65
C ASN A 16 2.90 12.94 -10.87
N PRO A 17 4.24 12.90 -11.05
CA PRO A 17 4.87 13.60 -12.17
C PRO A 17 4.51 13.03 -13.55
N SER A 18 4.07 11.78 -13.63
CA SER A 18 3.66 11.15 -14.89
C SER A 18 2.35 11.70 -15.44
N THR A 19 1.36 11.89 -14.58
CA THR A 19 -0.01 12.20 -15.00
C THR A 19 -0.54 13.52 -14.46
N GLY A 20 0.16 14.14 -13.50
CA GLY A 20 -0.32 15.33 -12.83
C GLY A 20 -1.39 15.05 -11.77
N ASP A 21 -1.68 13.79 -11.48
CA ASP A 21 -2.67 13.42 -10.48
C ASP A 21 -2.32 13.98 -9.11
N LYS A 22 -3.27 14.63 -8.45
CA LYS A 22 -3.15 15.06 -7.06
C LYS A 22 -3.68 13.95 -6.16
N VAL A 23 -2.77 13.21 -5.56
CA VAL A 23 -3.09 12.03 -4.74
C VAL A 23 -2.98 12.39 -3.27
N SER A 24 -4.00 12.02 -2.48
CA SER A 24 -3.94 12.19 -1.02
C SER A 24 -2.78 11.41 -0.44
N ILE A 25 -2.05 12.02 0.50
CA ILE A 25 -0.93 11.33 1.16
C ILE A 25 -1.39 10.10 1.93
N LEU A 26 -2.64 10.05 2.36
CA LEU A 26 -3.26 8.85 2.92
C LEU A 26 -3.98 8.09 1.81
N GLY A 27 -3.63 6.81 1.63
CA GLY A 27 -4.32 5.88 0.74
C GLY A 27 -5.05 4.81 1.53
N TYR A 28 -6.17 4.37 1.02
CA TYR A 28 -7.00 3.35 1.65
C TYR A 28 -6.60 1.96 1.13
N GLY A 29 -5.96 1.15 1.99
CA GLY A 29 -5.65 -0.25 1.69
C GLY A 29 -6.86 -1.14 1.94
N CYS A 30 -7.31 -1.85 0.92
CA CYS A 30 -8.56 -2.62 0.95
C CYS A 30 -8.33 -4.13 1.13
N MET A 31 -7.20 -4.51 1.69
CA MET A 31 -6.89 -5.92 1.94
C MET A 31 -7.72 -6.51 3.08
N ARG A 32 -8.09 -5.70 4.07
CA ARG A 32 -8.85 -6.12 5.26
C ARG A 32 -10.03 -5.18 5.47
N LEU A 33 -11.06 -5.37 4.67
CA LEU A 33 -12.29 -4.61 4.82
C LEU A 33 -13.12 -5.11 6.02
N PRO A 34 -14.01 -4.27 6.58
CA PRO A 34 -14.90 -4.70 7.65
C PRO A 34 -15.72 -5.92 7.26
N THR A 35 -15.86 -6.86 8.20
CA THR A 35 -16.64 -8.08 8.01
C THR A 35 -17.76 -8.16 9.03
N ILE A 36 -18.81 -8.91 8.70
CA ILE A 36 -19.91 -9.18 9.60
C ILE A 36 -19.49 -10.32 10.53
N GLU A 37 -19.54 -10.06 11.85
CA GLU A 37 -19.31 -11.10 12.85
C GLU A 37 -20.57 -11.98 12.95
N LYS A 38 -20.39 -13.30 12.78
CA LYS A 38 -21.43 -14.30 13.02
C LYS A 38 -21.13 -15.03 14.32
N GLU A 39 -22.15 -15.27 15.16
CA GLU A 39 -22.03 -16.07 16.38
C GLU A 39 -21.38 -17.43 16.06
N GLY A 40 -20.26 -17.75 16.74
CA GLY A 40 -19.57 -19.03 16.62
C GLY A 40 -18.53 -19.09 15.50
N GLU A 41 -18.33 -18.03 14.73
CA GLU A 41 -17.27 -17.92 13.72
C GLU A 41 -16.33 -16.78 14.08
N GLU A 42 -15.11 -17.11 14.51
CA GLU A 42 -14.05 -16.11 14.63
C GLU A 42 -13.64 -15.67 13.20
N GLY A 43 -13.78 -14.38 12.91
CA GLY A 43 -13.37 -13.81 11.64
C GLY A 43 -14.28 -14.18 10.46
N GLY A 44 -15.57 -13.88 10.54
CA GLY A 44 -16.50 -14.06 9.42
C GLY A 44 -15.98 -13.47 8.12
N ASP A 45 -16.12 -14.19 7.00
CA ASP A 45 -15.57 -13.83 5.69
C ASP A 45 -16.48 -12.87 4.91
N GLU A 46 -17.72 -12.68 5.37
CA GLU A 46 -18.70 -11.83 4.68
C GLU A 46 -18.37 -10.37 4.93
N ILE A 47 -18.20 -9.62 3.85
CA ILE A 47 -17.92 -8.20 3.95
C ILE A 47 -19.16 -7.45 4.45
N ASP A 48 -18.96 -6.57 5.43
CA ASP A 48 -19.96 -5.61 5.88
C ASP A 48 -20.00 -4.44 4.88
N GLN A 49 -20.77 -4.61 3.82
CA GLN A 49 -20.83 -3.63 2.74
C GLN A 49 -21.34 -2.26 3.22
N GLU A 50 -22.27 -2.23 4.15
CA GLU A 50 -22.80 -0.98 4.70
C GLU A 50 -21.69 -0.21 5.43
N MET A 51 -20.86 -0.90 6.21
CA MET A 51 -19.73 -0.28 6.89
C MET A 51 -18.65 0.16 5.90
N VAL A 52 -18.36 -0.64 4.87
CA VAL A 52 -17.42 -0.25 3.80
C VAL A 52 -17.91 1.03 3.13
N ASN A 53 -19.19 1.10 2.77
CA ASN A 53 -19.77 2.30 2.16
C ASN A 53 -19.61 3.52 3.08
N ARG A 54 -19.88 3.36 4.36
CA ARG A 54 -19.76 4.44 5.34
C ARG A 54 -18.33 4.94 5.48
N GLN A 55 -17.37 4.03 5.56
CA GLN A 55 -15.95 4.38 5.66
C GLN A 55 -15.43 5.07 4.38
N VAL A 56 -15.82 4.56 3.22
CA VAL A 56 -15.47 5.18 1.93
C VAL A 56 -16.03 6.60 1.84
N ASP A 57 -17.30 6.78 2.21
CA ASP A 57 -17.93 8.11 2.19
C ASP A 57 -17.23 9.07 3.13
N TYR A 58 -16.89 8.62 4.33
CA TYR A 58 -16.18 9.43 5.31
C TYR A 58 -14.76 9.79 4.82
N ALA A 59 -14.05 8.82 4.25
CA ALA A 59 -12.72 9.03 3.70
C ALA A 59 -12.74 10.09 2.58
N LEU A 60 -13.63 9.93 1.62
CA LEU A 60 -13.79 10.88 0.51
C LEU A 60 -14.15 12.29 1.01
N ALA A 61 -15.06 12.37 1.98
CA ALA A 61 -15.47 13.65 2.58
C ALA A 61 -14.30 14.40 3.25
N HIS A 62 -13.28 13.68 3.69
CA HIS A 62 -12.07 14.24 4.31
C HIS A 62 -10.88 14.35 3.37
N GLY A 63 -11.10 14.16 2.06
CA GLY A 63 -10.09 14.40 1.05
C GLY A 63 -9.22 13.21 0.66
N LEU A 64 -9.42 12.04 1.27
CA LEU A 64 -8.74 10.81 0.85
C LEU A 64 -9.31 10.38 -0.51
N ASN A 65 -8.43 10.20 -1.51
CA ASN A 65 -8.88 9.92 -2.88
C ASN A 65 -8.20 8.73 -3.55
N TYR A 66 -7.42 7.92 -2.83
CA TYR A 66 -6.71 6.76 -3.39
C TYR A 66 -7.13 5.49 -2.67
N PHE A 67 -7.61 4.50 -3.43
CA PHE A 67 -8.12 3.23 -2.92
C PHE A 67 -7.39 2.08 -3.60
N ASP A 68 -6.70 1.26 -2.79
CA ASP A 68 -5.86 0.16 -3.27
C ASP A 68 -6.52 -1.18 -2.98
N THR A 69 -6.76 -1.96 -4.02
CA THR A 69 -7.36 -3.28 -3.93
C THR A 69 -6.60 -4.31 -4.78
N SER A 70 -7.12 -5.52 -4.87
CA SER A 70 -6.54 -6.62 -5.62
C SER A 70 -7.54 -7.76 -5.75
N PRO A 71 -7.48 -8.57 -6.82
CA PRO A 71 -8.25 -9.82 -6.92
C PRO A 71 -7.97 -10.81 -5.78
N ALA A 72 -6.80 -10.69 -5.12
CA ALA A 72 -6.40 -11.58 -4.03
C ALA A 72 -6.93 -11.16 -2.66
N TYR A 73 -7.47 -9.94 -2.52
CA TYR A 73 -7.85 -9.39 -1.23
C TYR A 73 -9.23 -9.85 -0.79
N CYS A 74 -9.40 -10.07 0.52
CA CYS A 74 -10.68 -10.49 1.11
C CYS A 74 -11.26 -11.74 0.44
N LYS A 75 -10.42 -12.74 0.18
CA LYS A 75 -10.80 -13.98 -0.53
C LYS A 75 -11.47 -13.71 -1.89
N GLY A 76 -10.96 -12.71 -2.60
CA GLY A 76 -11.47 -12.33 -3.92
C GLY A 76 -12.68 -11.40 -3.91
N ARG A 77 -13.05 -10.83 -2.76
CA ARG A 77 -14.28 -10.01 -2.61
C ARG A 77 -14.03 -8.51 -2.51
N SER A 78 -12.76 -8.09 -2.35
CA SER A 78 -12.46 -6.67 -2.14
C SER A 78 -12.81 -5.80 -3.34
N GLU A 79 -12.48 -6.22 -4.54
CA GLU A 79 -12.76 -5.42 -5.74
C GLU A 79 -14.25 -5.15 -5.92
N ARG A 80 -15.07 -6.17 -5.72
CA ARG A 80 -16.55 -6.02 -5.81
C ARG A 80 -17.07 -5.06 -4.75
N ALA A 81 -16.62 -5.21 -3.50
CA ALA A 81 -17.04 -4.35 -2.41
C ALA A 81 -16.67 -2.89 -2.67
N MET A 82 -15.46 -2.64 -3.18
CA MET A 82 -15.02 -1.30 -3.53
C MET A 82 -15.75 -0.75 -4.75
N GLY A 83 -16.06 -1.58 -5.74
CA GLY A 83 -16.86 -1.20 -6.88
C GLY A 83 -18.27 -0.72 -6.45
N ILE A 84 -18.90 -1.44 -5.54
CA ILE A 84 -20.21 -1.05 -4.99
C ILE A 84 -20.12 0.28 -4.25
N ALA A 85 -19.10 0.44 -3.39
CA ALA A 85 -18.93 1.65 -2.59
C ALA A 85 -18.60 2.88 -3.44
N LEU A 86 -17.62 2.77 -4.34
CA LEU A 86 -17.10 3.90 -5.11
C LEU A 86 -18.01 4.31 -6.28
N SER A 87 -18.75 3.38 -6.87
CA SER A 87 -19.65 3.70 -8.00
C SER A 87 -20.78 4.67 -7.62
N ARG A 88 -21.02 4.89 -6.34
CA ARG A 88 -21.99 5.87 -5.83
C ARG A 88 -21.44 7.32 -5.88
N HIS A 89 -20.18 7.49 -6.23
CA HIS A 89 -19.47 8.78 -6.28
C HIS A 89 -19.01 9.08 -7.71
N PRO A 90 -18.78 10.36 -8.05
CA PRO A 90 -18.26 10.72 -9.38
C PRO A 90 -16.91 10.03 -9.64
N ARG A 91 -16.79 9.39 -10.80
CA ARG A 91 -15.60 8.57 -11.15
C ARG A 91 -14.28 9.35 -11.05
N LYS A 92 -14.29 10.65 -11.36
CA LYS A 92 -13.10 11.50 -11.32
C LYS A 92 -12.77 12.02 -9.92
N SER A 93 -13.58 11.70 -8.90
CA SER A 93 -13.31 12.13 -7.53
C SER A 93 -12.36 11.21 -6.77
N TYR A 94 -12.00 10.07 -7.36
CA TYR A 94 -11.13 9.09 -6.71
C TYR A 94 -10.25 8.37 -7.73
N PHE A 95 -9.16 7.79 -7.21
CA PHE A 95 -8.26 6.91 -7.94
C PHE A 95 -8.42 5.48 -7.44
N ILE A 96 -8.53 4.53 -8.37
CA ILE A 96 -8.55 3.10 -8.07
C ILE A 96 -7.22 2.49 -8.47
N ALA A 97 -6.60 1.77 -7.54
CA ALA A 97 -5.45 0.92 -7.78
C ALA A 97 -5.88 -0.54 -7.65
N THR A 98 -5.56 -1.35 -8.64
CA THR A 98 -5.69 -2.81 -8.55
C THR A 98 -4.50 -3.49 -9.22
N LYS A 99 -4.45 -4.82 -9.13
CA LYS A 99 -3.23 -5.56 -9.40
C LYS A 99 -3.50 -6.81 -10.22
N LEU A 100 -2.51 -7.21 -11.00
CA LEU A 100 -2.53 -8.51 -11.65
C LEU A 100 -1.91 -9.55 -10.73
N SER A 101 -2.76 -10.19 -9.95
CA SER A 101 -2.41 -11.06 -8.84
C SER A 101 -2.33 -12.54 -9.26
N ASN A 102 -1.67 -12.81 -10.37
CA ASN A 102 -1.52 -14.15 -10.94
C ASN A 102 -0.41 -14.95 -10.23
N PHE A 103 -0.60 -15.22 -8.93
CA PHE A 103 0.38 -15.93 -8.11
C PHE A 103 0.42 -17.43 -8.40
N ALA A 104 -0.75 -18.06 -8.52
CA ALA A 104 -0.83 -19.50 -8.75
C ALA A 104 -0.43 -19.85 -10.18
N PRO A 105 0.39 -20.91 -10.41
CA PRO A 105 0.81 -21.31 -11.75
C PRO A 105 -0.34 -21.48 -12.75
N ALA A 106 -1.51 -21.92 -12.30
CA ALA A 106 -2.68 -22.05 -13.15
C ALA A 106 -3.17 -20.71 -13.74
N THR A 107 -2.77 -19.57 -13.14
CA THR A 107 -3.12 -18.24 -13.62
C THR A 107 -2.07 -17.60 -14.53
N TRP A 108 -0.96 -18.27 -14.79
CA TRP A 108 0.15 -17.72 -15.57
C TRP A 108 -0.06 -17.75 -17.08
N SER A 109 -1.02 -18.53 -17.58
CA SER A 109 -1.36 -18.47 -19.00
C SER A 109 -1.85 -17.08 -19.37
N ARG A 110 -1.62 -16.66 -20.61
CA ARG A 110 -2.13 -15.39 -21.13
C ARG A 110 -3.65 -15.29 -20.95
N GLU A 111 -4.37 -16.36 -21.30
CA GLU A 111 -5.84 -16.40 -21.21
C GLU A 111 -6.33 -16.17 -19.77
N ALA A 112 -5.74 -16.89 -18.79
CA ALA A 112 -6.13 -16.76 -17.39
C ALA A 112 -5.80 -15.39 -16.82
N SER A 113 -4.62 -14.84 -17.15
CA SER A 113 -4.21 -13.52 -16.71
C SER A 113 -5.07 -12.40 -17.30
N LEU A 114 -5.42 -12.51 -18.58
CA LEU A 114 -6.35 -11.55 -19.21
C LEU A 114 -7.75 -11.63 -18.62
N ALA A 115 -8.22 -12.84 -18.32
CA ALA A 115 -9.50 -13.02 -17.65
C ALA A 115 -9.53 -12.34 -16.28
N MET A 116 -8.44 -12.46 -15.52
CA MET A 116 -8.28 -11.79 -14.22
C MET A 116 -8.35 -10.26 -14.37
N TYR A 117 -7.63 -9.70 -15.32
CA TYR A 117 -7.64 -8.27 -15.61
C TYR A 117 -9.04 -7.75 -15.96
N ARG A 118 -9.72 -8.46 -16.88
CA ARG A 118 -11.08 -8.09 -17.30
C ARG A 118 -12.07 -8.22 -16.15
N ASN A 119 -11.93 -9.25 -15.32
CA ASN A 119 -12.78 -9.43 -14.15
C ASN A 119 -12.60 -8.30 -13.13
N SER A 120 -11.37 -7.81 -12.94
CA SER A 120 -11.13 -6.65 -12.07
C SER A 120 -11.93 -5.43 -12.52
N MET A 121 -11.92 -5.12 -13.80
CA MET A 121 -12.68 -3.99 -14.35
C MET A 121 -14.18 -4.16 -14.15
N LYS A 122 -14.68 -5.39 -14.33
CA LYS A 122 -16.09 -5.73 -14.11
C LYS A 122 -16.48 -5.58 -12.64
N GLU A 123 -15.72 -6.18 -11.73
CA GLU A 123 -16.01 -6.13 -10.30
C GLU A 123 -15.92 -4.70 -9.74
N LEU A 124 -14.96 -3.93 -10.21
CA LEU A 124 -14.82 -2.51 -9.83
C LEU A 124 -15.82 -1.59 -10.52
N GLN A 125 -16.53 -2.08 -11.54
CA GLN A 125 -17.50 -1.29 -12.32
C GLN A 125 -16.87 -0.07 -12.98
N VAL A 126 -15.71 -0.26 -13.62
CA VAL A 126 -14.94 0.83 -14.23
C VAL A 126 -14.58 0.51 -15.68
N ASP A 127 -14.38 1.56 -16.48
CA ASP A 127 -13.92 1.49 -17.86
C ASP A 127 -12.41 1.68 -17.96
N TYR A 128 -11.79 2.20 -16.91
CA TYR A 128 -10.34 2.38 -16.82
C TYR A 128 -9.89 2.25 -15.37
N ILE A 129 -8.62 1.86 -15.21
CA ILE A 129 -7.94 1.73 -13.92
C ILE A 129 -6.94 2.87 -13.80
N ASP A 130 -6.95 3.59 -12.68
CA ASP A 130 -6.04 4.72 -12.47
C ASP A 130 -4.61 4.26 -12.21
N TYR A 131 -4.43 3.21 -11.41
CA TYR A 131 -3.13 2.68 -10.99
C TYR A 131 -3.16 1.17 -11.09
N MET A 132 -2.50 0.63 -12.12
CA MET A 132 -2.40 -0.82 -12.32
C MET A 132 -1.03 -1.32 -11.91
N LEU A 133 -0.98 -2.39 -11.11
CA LEU A 133 0.26 -2.97 -10.61
C LEU A 133 0.46 -4.41 -11.08
N LEU A 134 1.70 -4.72 -11.45
CA LEU A 134 2.20 -6.09 -11.39
C LEU A 134 2.35 -6.42 -9.91
N HIS A 135 1.72 -7.50 -9.45
CA HIS A 135 1.58 -7.80 -8.02
C HIS A 135 2.70 -8.69 -7.50
N GLY A 136 3.51 -8.16 -6.58
CA GLY A 136 4.51 -8.96 -5.87
C GLY A 136 5.65 -9.45 -6.76
N VAL A 137 6.25 -8.56 -7.54
CA VAL A 137 7.42 -8.92 -8.34
C VAL A 137 8.60 -9.26 -7.42
N GLY A 138 9.34 -10.32 -7.73
CA GLY A 138 10.43 -10.82 -6.90
C GLY A 138 10.04 -11.96 -5.97
N MET A 139 8.76 -12.28 -5.87
CA MET A 139 8.29 -13.41 -5.08
C MET A 139 8.69 -14.75 -5.71
N GLY A 140 8.64 -15.79 -4.89
CA GLY A 140 8.89 -17.17 -5.31
C GLY A 140 10.30 -17.33 -5.88
N ASP A 141 10.40 -17.83 -7.10
CA ASP A 141 11.67 -18.14 -7.78
C ASP A 141 12.24 -16.93 -8.56
N GLY A 142 12.05 -15.75 -8.06
CA GLY A 142 12.67 -14.52 -8.57
C GLY A 142 12.38 -14.23 -10.04
N MET A 143 13.46 -14.04 -10.84
CA MET A 143 13.33 -13.72 -12.27
C MET A 143 12.62 -14.80 -13.08
N LYS A 144 12.84 -16.07 -12.75
CA LYS A 144 12.17 -17.17 -13.44
C LYS A 144 10.65 -17.09 -13.30
N GLU A 145 10.18 -16.85 -12.09
CA GLU A 145 8.75 -16.71 -11.81
C GLU A 145 8.20 -15.41 -12.41
N PHE A 146 8.93 -14.31 -12.30
CA PHE A 146 8.57 -13.05 -12.95
C PHE A 146 8.38 -13.24 -14.46
N ASN A 147 9.30 -13.90 -15.12
CA ASN A 147 9.20 -14.18 -16.56
C ASN A 147 7.97 -15.02 -16.88
N ALA A 148 7.69 -16.05 -16.09
CA ALA A 148 6.51 -16.90 -16.30
C ALA A 148 5.20 -16.11 -16.10
N ARG A 149 5.18 -15.21 -15.13
CA ARG A 149 3.97 -14.45 -14.78
C ARG A 149 3.69 -13.30 -15.74
N TYR A 150 4.70 -12.65 -16.29
CA TYR A 150 4.52 -11.37 -16.98
C TYR A 150 5.19 -11.24 -18.34
N MET A 151 6.24 -12.01 -18.63
CA MET A 151 7.02 -11.86 -19.86
C MET A 151 6.69 -12.92 -20.91
N ASP A 152 6.78 -14.21 -20.53
CA ASP A 152 6.61 -15.33 -21.46
C ASP A 152 5.19 -15.41 -22.04
N ASN A 153 4.21 -14.94 -21.29
CA ASN A 153 2.81 -14.87 -21.70
C ASN A 153 2.44 -13.58 -22.44
N GLY A 154 3.40 -12.66 -22.64
CA GLY A 154 3.17 -11.37 -23.29
C GLY A 154 2.33 -10.39 -22.49
N LEU A 155 2.16 -10.63 -21.18
CA LEU A 155 1.24 -9.85 -20.35
C LEU A 155 1.72 -8.42 -20.11
N LEU A 156 3.03 -8.22 -19.87
CA LEU A 156 3.53 -6.86 -19.68
C LEU A 156 3.32 -6.01 -20.95
N ASP A 157 3.59 -6.57 -22.12
CA ASP A 157 3.33 -5.88 -23.39
C ASP A 157 1.84 -5.52 -23.53
N PHE A 158 0.95 -6.42 -23.14
CA PHE A 158 -0.48 -6.17 -23.14
C PHE A 158 -0.84 -5.00 -22.21
N LEU A 159 -0.31 -4.97 -21.01
CA LEU A 159 -0.59 -3.88 -20.05
C LEU A 159 -0.04 -2.53 -20.54
N LEU A 160 1.11 -2.53 -21.20
CA LEU A 160 1.66 -1.33 -21.83
C LEU A 160 0.74 -0.81 -22.95
N GLU A 161 0.17 -1.70 -23.77
CA GLU A 161 -0.82 -1.33 -24.78
C GLU A 161 -2.11 -0.80 -24.14
N GLU A 162 -2.56 -1.36 -23.02
CA GLU A 162 -3.72 -0.87 -22.28
C GLU A 162 -3.48 0.55 -21.73
N ARG A 163 -2.26 0.84 -21.26
CA ARG A 163 -1.89 2.20 -20.86
C ARG A 163 -1.93 3.16 -22.04
N LYS A 164 -1.37 2.76 -23.17
CA LYS A 164 -1.39 3.55 -24.40
C LYS A 164 -2.81 3.84 -24.87
N ALA A 165 -3.73 2.89 -24.69
CA ALA A 165 -5.13 3.02 -25.05
C ALA A 165 -5.95 3.85 -24.05
N GLY A 166 -5.39 4.17 -22.88
CA GLY A 166 -6.07 4.95 -21.82
C GLY A 166 -6.94 4.12 -20.89
N ARG A 167 -6.96 2.79 -21.01
CA ARG A 167 -7.67 1.91 -20.07
C ARG A 167 -6.89 1.67 -18.78
N ILE A 168 -5.59 1.93 -18.80
CA ILE A 168 -4.72 2.05 -17.64
C ILE A 168 -4.11 3.45 -17.70
N ARG A 169 -4.24 4.24 -16.63
CA ARG A 169 -3.67 5.58 -16.60
C ARG A 169 -2.22 5.57 -16.11
N ASN A 170 -1.93 4.77 -15.08
CA ASN A 170 -0.59 4.61 -14.52
C ASN A 170 -0.27 3.12 -14.39
N LEU A 171 0.92 2.72 -14.83
CA LEU A 171 1.40 1.35 -14.71
C LEU A 171 2.62 1.30 -13.79
N GLY A 172 2.58 0.40 -12.82
CA GLY A 172 3.67 0.19 -11.88
C GLY A 172 3.70 -1.25 -11.38
N PHE A 173 4.39 -1.47 -10.30
CA PHE A 173 4.46 -2.80 -9.67
C PHE A 173 4.64 -2.66 -8.16
N SER A 174 4.22 -3.70 -7.42
CA SER A 174 4.61 -3.87 -6.02
C SER A 174 5.78 -4.86 -5.97
N TYR A 175 6.78 -4.51 -5.17
CA TYR A 175 7.99 -5.32 -5.03
C TYR A 175 7.97 -6.10 -3.71
N HIS A 176 8.38 -7.38 -3.79
CA HIS A 176 8.61 -8.19 -2.60
C HIS A 176 9.54 -9.36 -2.95
N GLY A 177 10.59 -9.57 -2.13
CA GLY A 177 11.46 -10.73 -2.24
C GLY A 177 12.79 -10.44 -2.96
N ASP A 178 13.01 -11.06 -4.12
CA ASP A 178 14.30 -11.00 -4.82
C ASP A 178 14.58 -9.60 -5.38
N ILE A 179 15.61 -8.95 -4.84
CA ILE A 179 16.03 -7.60 -5.26
C ILE A 179 16.48 -7.55 -6.73
N LYS A 180 16.92 -8.67 -7.30
CA LYS A 180 17.35 -8.70 -8.70
C LYS A 180 16.22 -8.38 -9.66
N VAL A 181 14.99 -8.75 -9.31
CA VAL A 181 13.81 -8.42 -10.13
C VAL A 181 13.52 -6.93 -10.07
N PHE A 182 13.58 -6.33 -8.89
CA PHE A 182 13.43 -4.89 -8.72
C PHE A 182 14.50 -4.13 -9.52
N ASP A 183 15.76 -4.51 -9.37
CA ASP A 183 16.86 -3.86 -10.08
C ASP A 183 16.70 -4.00 -11.60
N TYR A 184 16.29 -5.16 -12.08
CA TYR A 184 16.04 -5.40 -13.50
C TYR A 184 14.95 -4.47 -14.03
N LEU A 185 13.80 -4.38 -13.34
CA LEU A 185 12.68 -3.54 -13.80
C LEU A 185 13.05 -2.07 -13.81
N LEU A 186 13.82 -1.59 -12.84
CA LEU A 186 14.29 -0.22 -12.83
C LEU A 186 15.34 0.03 -13.93
N SER A 187 16.20 -0.94 -14.23
CA SER A 187 17.17 -0.83 -15.34
C SER A 187 16.48 -0.69 -16.69
N ARG A 188 15.22 -1.09 -16.79
CA ARG A 188 14.41 -1.02 -18.02
C ARG A 188 13.41 0.15 -17.97
N HIS A 189 13.62 1.10 -17.07
CA HIS A 189 12.69 2.22 -16.92
C HIS A 189 12.55 3.07 -18.20
N ASP A 190 13.62 3.23 -18.97
CA ASP A 190 13.58 3.96 -20.24
C ASP A 190 12.58 3.33 -21.23
N GLU A 191 12.44 2.01 -21.18
CA GLU A 191 11.50 1.26 -22.03
C GLU A 191 10.10 1.21 -21.44
N TYR A 192 9.97 0.85 -20.14
CA TYR A 192 8.68 0.61 -19.52
C TYR A 192 8.03 1.88 -18.97
N GLN A 193 8.82 2.89 -18.61
CA GLN A 193 8.35 4.17 -18.08
C GLN A 193 7.39 3.98 -16.91
N TRP A 194 7.89 3.35 -15.82
CA TRP A 194 7.08 3.14 -14.64
C TRP A 194 6.53 4.45 -14.08
N ASP A 195 5.24 4.52 -13.87
CA ASP A 195 4.56 5.72 -13.36
C ASP A 195 4.61 5.80 -11.84
N PHE A 196 4.82 4.67 -11.18
CA PHE A 196 4.93 4.55 -9.73
C PHE A 196 5.44 3.16 -9.39
N VAL A 197 5.96 2.98 -8.16
CA VAL A 197 6.35 1.67 -7.64
C VAL A 197 5.95 1.59 -6.17
N GLN A 198 5.36 0.46 -5.77
CA GLN A 198 4.92 0.21 -4.41
C GLN A 198 5.98 -0.58 -3.64
N ILE A 199 6.43 -0.04 -2.52
CA ILE A 199 7.48 -0.62 -1.69
C ILE A 199 7.06 -0.66 -0.23
N GLN A 200 7.60 -1.62 0.50
CA GLN A 200 7.46 -1.69 1.95
C GLN A 200 8.41 -0.68 2.59
N LEU A 201 7.86 0.25 3.39
CA LEU A 201 8.65 1.31 4.02
C LEU A 201 8.07 1.70 5.36
N ASN A 202 8.90 1.66 6.39
CA ASN A 202 8.63 2.15 7.74
C ASN A 202 9.97 2.40 8.43
N TYR A 203 9.96 2.97 9.65
CA TYR A 203 11.20 3.37 10.30
C TYR A 203 12.06 2.18 10.77
N LEU A 204 11.50 0.96 10.84
CA LEU A 204 12.25 -0.26 11.15
C LEU A 204 12.85 -0.88 9.88
N ASP A 205 12.04 -1.04 8.82
CA ASP A 205 12.49 -1.59 7.53
C ASP A 205 13.47 -0.68 6.80
N TRP A 206 13.55 0.58 7.19
CA TRP A 206 14.44 1.54 6.54
C TRP A 206 15.88 1.02 6.48
N ARG A 207 16.39 0.47 7.60
CA ARG A 207 17.75 -0.07 7.70
C ARG A 207 17.84 -1.48 8.28
N HIS A 208 16.73 -2.07 8.74
CA HIS A 208 16.71 -3.36 9.42
C HIS A 208 15.85 -4.41 8.74
N ALA A 209 15.41 -4.18 7.50
CA ALA A 209 14.52 -5.11 6.81
C ALA A 209 15.12 -6.50 6.65
N LYS A 210 16.39 -6.59 6.26
CA LYS A 210 17.10 -7.87 6.09
C LYS A 210 17.28 -8.63 7.39
N GLU A 211 17.48 -7.92 8.50
CA GLU A 211 17.64 -8.54 9.81
C GLU A 211 16.33 -9.17 10.30
N ILE A 212 15.20 -8.60 9.90
CA ILE A 212 13.86 -9.10 10.25
C ILE A 212 13.48 -10.29 9.36
N ASN A 213 13.79 -10.19 8.06
CA ASN A 213 13.52 -11.24 7.08
C ASN A 213 14.60 -11.18 5.99
N GLU A 214 15.36 -12.26 5.84
CA GLU A 214 16.48 -12.34 4.88
C GLU A 214 16.09 -12.04 3.44
N ARG A 215 14.83 -12.26 3.07
CA ARG A 215 14.33 -12.01 1.71
C ARG A 215 13.93 -10.56 1.49
N ASN A 216 13.87 -9.75 2.54
CA ASN A 216 13.52 -8.33 2.43
C ASN A 216 14.76 -7.49 2.11
N THR A 217 14.51 -6.35 1.49
CA THR A 217 15.53 -5.33 1.20
C THR A 217 15.22 -4.08 2.01
N ASN A 218 16.26 -3.43 2.52
CA ASN A 218 16.09 -2.20 3.28
C ASN A 218 15.38 -1.12 2.44
N ALA A 219 14.40 -0.47 3.03
CA ALA A 219 13.60 0.53 2.34
C ALA A 219 14.43 1.73 1.86
N GLU A 220 15.52 2.05 2.55
CA GLU A 220 16.45 3.10 2.15
C GLU A 220 16.97 2.87 0.73
N TYR A 221 17.40 1.64 0.43
CA TYR A 221 17.86 1.28 -0.91
C TYR A 221 16.73 1.43 -1.94
N LEU A 222 15.56 0.88 -1.63
CA LEU A 222 14.42 0.89 -2.56
C LEU A 222 13.97 2.32 -2.88
N TYR A 223 13.83 3.13 -1.85
CA TYR A 223 13.41 4.52 -2.01
C TYR A 223 14.44 5.34 -2.80
N ASP A 224 15.73 5.20 -2.48
CA ASP A 224 16.78 5.94 -3.16
C ASP A 224 16.87 5.58 -4.64
N GLU A 225 16.72 4.31 -4.99
CA GLU A 225 16.73 3.87 -6.38
C GLU A 225 15.54 4.40 -7.18
N LEU A 226 14.37 4.53 -6.55
CA LEU A 226 13.21 5.16 -7.16
C LEU A 226 13.41 6.67 -7.31
N ALA A 227 13.90 7.33 -6.27
CA ALA A 227 14.11 8.76 -6.26
C ALA A 227 15.10 9.22 -7.35
N LYS A 228 16.17 8.46 -7.57
CA LYS A 228 17.16 8.71 -8.64
C LYS A 228 16.52 8.80 -10.02
N ARG A 229 15.44 8.03 -10.22
CA ARG A 229 14.73 7.95 -11.52
C ARG A 229 13.47 8.81 -11.54
N LYS A 230 13.19 9.53 -10.46
CA LYS A 230 11.97 10.34 -10.29
C LYS A 230 10.69 9.50 -10.43
N ILE A 231 10.75 8.27 -9.96
CA ILE A 231 9.58 7.38 -9.89
C ILE A 231 8.96 7.56 -8.51
N PRO A 232 7.69 7.99 -8.41
CA PRO A 232 7.06 8.14 -7.10
C PRO A 232 6.85 6.79 -6.42
N ALA A 233 7.03 6.78 -5.10
CA ALA A 233 6.83 5.59 -4.28
C ALA A 233 5.45 5.59 -3.65
N VAL A 234 4.75 4.48 -3.76
CA VAL A 234 3.55 4.17 -2.97
C VAL A 234 4.00 3.26 -1.83
N ILE A 235 3.61 3.58 -0.61
CA ILE A 235 4.12 2.87 0.56
C ILE A 235 3.11 1.86 1.06
N MET A 236 3.54 0.60 1.15
CA MET A 236 2.82 -0.47 1.84
C MET A 236 3.51 -0.81 3.15
N GLU A 237 2.78 -1.45 4.08
CA GLU A 237 3.28 -1.87 5.39
C GLU A 237 3.90 -0.73 6.22
N PRO A 238 3.25 0.43 6.30
CA PRO A 238 3.77 1.52 7.11
C PRO A 238 3.83 1.18 8.60
N LEU A 239 3.01 0.22 9.05
CA LEU A 239 3.00 -0.27 10.43
C LEU A 239 3.62 -1.65 10.60
N LEU A 240 4.23 -2.22 9.54
CA LEU A 240 4.87 -3.54 9.58
C LEU A 240 3.94 -4.61 10.15
N GLY A 241 2.80 -4.86 9.49
CA GLY A 241 1.78 -5.82 9.94
C GLY A 241 1.14 -5.47 11.27
N GLY A 242 1.13 -4.18 11.64
CA GLY A 242 0.59 -3.68 12.91
C GLY A 242 1.61 -3.65 14.06
N ARG A 243 2.85 -4.13 13.86
CA ARG A 243 3.89 -4.15 14.91
C ARG A 243 4.23 -2.74 15.42
N LEU A 244 4.20 -1.75 14.56
CA LEU A 244 4.55 -0.38 14.93
C LEU A 244 3.39 0.39 15.58
N SER A 245 2.23 -0.22 15.70
CA SER A 245 1.13 0.29 16.52
C SER A 245 1.04 -0.42 17.89
N LYS A 246 1.73 -1.55 18.06
CA LYS A 246 1.74 -2.38 19.26
C LYS A 246 3.16 -2.71 19.68
N VAL A 247 3.95 -1.67 19.93
CA VAL A 247 5.34 -1.79 20.37
C VAL A 247 5.42 -2.05 21.87
N HIS A 248 6.59 -2.47 22.36
CA HIS A 248 6.83 -2.69 23.78
C HIS A 248 6.57 -1.43 24.62
N ASP A 249 6.22 -1.61 25.89
CA ASP A 249 5.88 -0.53 26.81
C ASP A 249 6.99 0.54 26.88
N HIS A 250 8.27 0.15 26.87
CA HIS A 250 9.37 1.11 26.91
C HIS A 250 9.45 1.94 25.62
N VAL A 251 9.10 1.38 24.48
CA VAL A 251 9.02 2.13 23.22
C VAL A 251 7.80 3.04 23.22
N VAL A 252 6.66 2.56 23.71
CA VAL A 252 5.46 3.38 23.90
C VAL A 252 5.80 4.60 24.75
N ALA A 253 6.45 4.40 25.91
CA ALA A 253 6.84 5.48 26.81
C ALA A 253 7.75 6.49 26.11
N ARG A 254 8.72 6.02 25.35
CA ARG A 254 9.65 6.85 24.58
C ARG A 254 8.94 7.74 23.55
N LEU A 255 8.00 7.15 22.79
CA LEU A 255 7.22 7.89 21.77
C LEU A 255 6.23 8.85 22.41
N LYS A 256 5.51 8.42 23.44
CA LYS A 256 4.51 9.22 24.14
C LYS A 256 5.13 10.38 24.94
N GLN A 257 6.36 10.26 25.38
CA GLN A 257 7.06 11.33 26.07
C GLN A 257 7.23 12.56 25.17
N ARG A 258 7.43 12.34 23.86
CA ARG A 258 7.56 13.43 22.89
C ARG A 258 6.21 13.92 22.37
N GLU A 259 5.26 13.02 22.13
CA GLU A 259 3.95 13.33 21.55
C GLU A 259 2.84 12.64 22.35
N PRO A 260 2.54 13.13 23.55
CA PRO A 260 1.60 12.44 24.46
C PRO A 260 0.17 12.37 23.92
N GLU A 261 -0.23 13.33 23.07
CA GLU A 261 -1.59 13.40 22.53
C GLU A 261 -1.78 12.62 21.24
N ARG A 262 -0.69 12.14 20.62
CA ARG A 262 -0.75 11.42 19.36
C ARG A 262 -0.60 9.92 19.57
N SER A 263 -1.22 9.14 18.67
CA SER A 263 -1.08 7.69 18.71
C SER A 263 0.38 7.27 18.41
N VAL A 264 0.75 6.09 18.90
CA VAL A 264 2.04 5.48 18.58
C VAL A 264 2.16 5.27 17.07
N ALA A 265 1.08 4.86 16.41
CA ALA A 265 1.04 4.65 14.96
C ALA A 265 1.34 5.93 14.17
N SER A 266 0.98 7.09 14.69
CA SER A 266 1.18 8.37 13.98
C SER A 266 2.65 8.65 13.65
N TRP A 267 3.59 8.19 14.48
CA TRP A 267 5.02 8.31 14.20
C TRP A 267 5.41 7.58 12.91
N ALA A 268 4.88 6.37 12.70
CA ALA A 268 5.15 5.59 11.50
C ALA A 268 4.53 6.23 10.24
N PHE A 269 3.33 6.77 10.35
CA PHE A 269 2.68 7.47 9.24
C PHE A 269 3.38 8.79 8.91
N ARG A 270 3.78 9.56 9.91
CA ARG A 270 4.56 10.79 9.68
C ARG A 270 5.92 10.48 9.06
N PHE A 271 6.59 9.42 9.53
CA PHE A 271 7.85 8.97 8.95
C PHE A 271 7.71 8.71 7.45
N ALA A 272 6.76 7.84 7.08
CA ALA A 272 6.56 7.48 5.67
C ALA A 272 6.19 8.70 4.82
N GLY A 273 5.35 9.60 5.35
CA GLY A 273 4.92 10.80 4.64
C GLY A 273 5.99 11.90 4.53
N THR A 274 7.05 11.85 5.34
CA THR A 274 8.09 12.88 5.32
C THR A 274 8.91 12.86 4.04
N PHE A 275 9.08 11.70 3.42
CA PHE A 275 9.87 11.57 2.18
C PHE A 275 9.16 12.23 1.00
N PRO A 276 9.81 13.20 0.31
CA PRO A 276 9.13 14.03 -0.70
C PRO A 276 8.67 13.26 -1.94
N ASP A 277 9.31 12.14 -2.29
CA ASP A 277 8.95 11.33 -3.46
C ASP A 277 7.92 10.24 -3.13
N VAL A 278 7.40 10.20 -1.91
CA VAL A 278 6.27 9.33 -1.55
C VAL A 278 4.99 9.96 -2.05
N LEU A 279 4.26 9.22 -2.88
CA LEU A 279 3.00 9.67 -3.46
C LEU A 279 1.83 9.48 -2.49
N THR A 280 1.73 8.29 -1.90
CA THR A 280 0.70 7.97 -0.94
C THR A 280 1.16 6.84 -0.01
N VAL A 281 0.63 6.84 1.21
CA VAL A 281 0.92 5.84 2.24
C VAL A 281 -0.35 5.03 2.46
N LEU A 282 -0.30 3.74 2.15
CA LEU A 282 -1.45 2.86 2.26
C LEU A 282 -1.64 2.39 3.70
N SER A 283 -2.86 2.47 4.18
CA SER A 283 -3.23 1.95 5.49
C SER A 283 -4.47 1.08 5.37
N GLY A 284 -4.42 -0.10 5.99
CA GLY A 284 -5.58 -0.95 6.17
C GLY A 284 -6.40 -0.44 7.34
N MET A 285 -7.50 0.21 7.07
CA MET A 285 -8.34 0.86 8.08
C MET A 285 -9.66 0.09 8.22
N THR A 286 -9.57 -1.10 8.81
CA THR A 286 -10.75 -1.97 9.02
C THR A 286 -11.79 -1.29 9.90
N TYR A 287 -11.37 -0.50 10.88
CA TYR A 287 -12.25 0.17 11.84
C TYR A 287 -12.24 1.68 11.64
N MET A 288 -13.38 2.31 11.90
CA MET A 288 -13.53 3.77 11.75
C MET A 288 -12.52 4.56 12.61
N GLU A 289 -12.18 4.07 13.80
CA GLU A 289 -11.20 4.71 14.68
C GLU A 289 -9.82 4.82 14.03
N HIS A 290 -9.42 3.80 13.25
CA HIS A 290 -8.14 3.83 12.53
C HIS A 290 -8.16 4.87 11.40
N LEU A 291 -9.28 4.96 10.69
CA LEU A 291 -9.46 5.97 9.64
C LEU A 291 -9.41 7.38 10.24
N GLU A 292 -10.10 7.60 11.34
CA GLU A 292 -10.09 8.90 12.03
C GLU A 292 -8.69 9.28 12.51
N ASP A 293 -7.96 8.36 13.15
CA ASP A 293 -6.60 8.62 13.63
C ASP A 293 -5.65 8.97 12.49
N ASN A 294 -5.72 8.23 11.37
CA ASN A 294 -4.87 8.49 10.22
C ASN A 294 -5.21 9.81 9.52
N LEU A 295 -6.48 10.16 9.47
CA LEU A 295 -6.91 11.48 8.98
C LEU A 295 -6.38 12.61 9.85
N HIS A 296 -6.40 12.46 11.17
CA HIS A 296 -5.76 13.44 12.07
C HIS A 296 -4.28 13.62 11.75
N THR A 297 -3.58 12.55 11.44
CA THR A 297 -2.14 12.59 11.13
C THR A 297 -1.85 13.31 9.81
N TYR A 298 -2.74 13.17 8.82
CA TYR A 298 -2.47 13.62 7.46
C TYR A 298 -3.33 14.83 7.00
N CYS A 299 -4.12 15.41 7.88
CA CYS A 299 -4.96 16.58 7.57
C CYS A 299 -4.62 17.80 8.43
N PRO A 300 -3.48 18.48 8.23
CA PRO A 300 -2.41 18.19 7.28
C PRO A 300 -1.30 17.29 7.86
N LEU A 301 -0.47 16.72 6.99
CA LEU A 301 0.78 16.10 7.39
C LEU A 301 1.70 17.14 8.01
N GLN A 302 2.29 16.80 9.14
CA GLN A 302 3.40 17.51 9.74
C GLN A 302 4.66 16.68 9.52
N PRO A 303 5.51 17.04 8.53
CA PRO A 303 6.74 16.28 8.28
C PRO A 303 7.61 16.23 9.54
N LEU A 304 8.32 15.11 9.71
CA LEU A 304 9.29 14.99 10.79
C LEU A 304 10.51 15.87 10.50
N THR A 305 11.03 16.52 11.53
CA THR A 305 12.32 17.23 11.45
C THR A 305 13.46 16.22 11.37
N ASP A 306 14.66 16.68 10.98
CA ASP A 306 15.86 15.83 10.95
C ASP A 306 16.16 15.24 12.33
N GLU A 307 15.93 16.01 13.40
CA GLU A 307 16.09 15.53 14.78
C GLU A 307 15.09 14.43 15.12
N GLU A 308 13.84 14.58 14.70
CA GLU A 308 12.81 13.56 14.89
C GLU A 308 13.10 12.30 14.06
N MET A 309 13.62 12.45 12.85
CA MET A 309 14.08 11.31 12.03
C MET A 309 15.18 10.53 12.75
N THR A 310 16.18 11.22 13.29
CA THR A 310 17.28 10.60 14.07
C THR A 310 16.71 9.89 15.30
N PHE A 311 15.77 10.53 15.99
CA PHE A 311 15.09 9.92 17.14
C PHE A 311 14.39 8.60 16.77
N LEU A 312 13.74 8.53 15.61
CA LEU A 312 13.11 7.28 15.15
C LEU A 312 14.15 6.23 14.72
N PHE A 313 15.25 6.62 14.10
CA PHE A 313 16.32 5.66 13.78
C PHE A 313 16.91 5.07 15.04
N ASP A 314 17.15 5.89 16.07
CA ASP A 314 17.62 5.40 17.38
C ASP A 314 16.58 4.49 18.04
N THR A 315 15.29 4.81 17.88
CA THR A 315 14.19 3.97 18.37
C THR A 315 14.19 2.60 17.67
N ALA A 316 14.39 2.58 16.36
CA ALA A 316 14.48 1.34 15.58
C ALA A 316 15.68 0.50 16.05
N ASP A 317 16.84 1.11 16.30
CA ASP A 317 18.02 0.42 16.82
C ASP A 317 17.74 -0.20 18.20
N LEU A 318 17.06 0.53 19.08
CA LEU A 318 16.64 0.00 20.38
C LEU A 318 15.69 -1.20 20.23
N MET A 319 14.74 -1.12 19.30
CA MET A 319 13.81 -2.22 19.04
C MET A 319 14.54 -3.48 18.58
N MET A 320 15.58 -3.34 17.79
CA MET A 320 16.38 -4.47 17.32
C MET A 320 17.25 -5.10 18.40
N GLN A 321 17.61 -4.35 19.45
CA GLN A 321 18.37 -4.87 20.60
C GLN A 321 17.53 -5.77 21.50
N TYR A 322 16.21 -5.62 21.50
CA TYR A 322 15.28 -6.43 22.28
C TYR A 322 14.50 -7.33 21.32
N PRO A 323 15.03 -8.52 20.95
CA PRO A 323 14.34 -9.40 20.06
C PRO A 323 13.01 -9.82 20.69
N THR A 324 11.96 -9.26 20.14
CA THR A 324 10.62 -9.70 20.43
C THR A 324 10.39 -11.07 19.79
N VAL A 325 9.42 -11.80 20.33
CA VAL A 325 8.94 -13.09 19.85
C VAL A 325 9.10 -13.19 18.34
N PRO A 326 9.77 -14.24 17.81
CA PRO A 326 9.89 -14.43 16.37
C PRO A 326 8.53 -14.23 15.72
N CYS A 327 8.48 -13.42 14.68
CA CYS A 327 7.27 -13.20 13.94
C CYS A 327 6.87 -14.51 13.25
N ASN A 328 6.07 -15.35 13.96
CA ASN A 328 5.44 -16.52 13.37
C ASN A 328 4.42 -16.12 12.30
N ASP A 329 4.15 -14.83 12.19
CA ASP A 329 3.24 -14.21 11.22
C ASP A 329 3.91 -13.82 9.90
N CYS A 330 5.19 -14.14 9.68
CA CYS A 330 5.83 -13.96 8.38
C CYS A 330 5.13 -14.75 7.26
N LYS A 331 4.32 -15.75 7.61
CA LYS A 331 3.42 -16.42 6.66
C LYS A 331 2.28 -15.53 6.21
N LEU A 332 1.92 -14.52 6.99
CA LEU A 332 0.88 -13.54 6.65
C LEU A 332 1.41 -12.48 5.69
N SER A 333 2.70 -12.16 5.72
CA SER A 333 3.29 -11.18 4.80
C SER A 333 3.27 -11.66 3.34
N LEU A 334 3.29 -12.97 3.11
CA LEU A 334 3.16 -13.55 1.76
C LEU A 334 1.73 -13.48 1.23
N ILE A 335 0.74 -13.36 2.11
CA ILE A 335 -0.68 -13.22 1.77
C ILE A 335 -1.05 -11.75 1.59
N HIS A 336 -0.23 -10.86 2.09
CA HIS A 336 -0.49 -9.42 2.19
C HIS A 336 0.09 -8.59 1.05
N ILE A 337 0.68 -9.23 0.07
CA ILE A 337 1.31 -8.54 -1.06
C ILE A 337 0.28 -8.16 -2.15
#